data_2592791e82056019ecba860b2e520177
#
_entry.id   2592791e82056019ecba860b2e520177
#
_cell.length_a   1.000
_cell.length_b   1.000
_cell.length_c   1.000
_cell.angle_alpha   90.00
_cell.angle_beta   90.00
_cell.angle_gamma   90.00
#
_symmetry.space_group_name_H-M   'P 1'
#
loop_
_entity.id
_entity.type
_entity.pdbx_description
1 polymer ?
#
loop_
_entity_poly.entity_id
_entity_poly.type
_entity_poly.pdbx_seq_one_letter_code
_entity_poly.pdbx_strand_id
1 'polypeptide(L)'
;MFARFMPQEGKFFDLFNAHAEQIVLGAQKLVTLMDQLGGDARTIEATVQSIESAEHRADSLTHDTVILLNKTFITPLDRNEIHQLINSMDDIVDVVHSIAQTITMYDVRRATPDMKQLSEISLSAVDRVRAAVGLLHEPGKHAQDILKTCKDIDKLEGDADRVMRGAISRLFRDEQDVRELIKHKAIYELLETITDRCMSVANTVEGIVLENA
;
A
#
# COMPACT_ATOMS: atom_id res chain seq x y z
N MET A 1 28.99 30.73 -5.95
CA MET A 1 27.58 31.06 -5.65
C MET A 1 26.58 30.25 -6.48
N PHE A 2 27.04 29.27 -7.29
CA PHE A 2 26.18 28.41 -8.14
C PHE A 2 25.93 26.98 -7.59
N ALA A 3 26.59 26.61 -6.49
CA ALA A 3 26.39 25.25 -5.88
C ALA A 3 25.03 25.07 -5.18
N ARG A 4 24.17 26.09 -5.15
CA ARG A 4 22.85 26.09 -4.51
C ARG A 4 21.71 25.71 -5.48
N PHE A 5 22.05 25.48 -6.74
CA PHE A 5 21.14 25.04 -7.81
C PHE A 5 21.45 23.62 -8.31
N MET A 6 22.15 22.81 -7.53
CA MET A 6 22.24 21.39 -7.88
C MET A 6 20.85 20.76 -7.73
N PRO A 7 20.43 19.98 -8.72
CA PRO A 7 19.04 19.48 -8.78
C PRO A 7 18.75 18.67 -7.54
N GLN A 8 17.67 19.06 -6.83
CA GLN A 8 17.09 18.24 -5.75
C GLN A 8 16.22 17.12 -6.33
N GLU A 9 16.34 16.89 -7.65
CA GLU A 9 15.58 15.89 -8.39
C GLU A 9 15.69 14.49 -7.79
N GLY A 10 16.91 14.06 -7.46
CA GLY A 10 17.15 12.77 -6.83
C GLY A 10 16.45 12.60 -5.48
N LYS A 11 16.26 13.67 -4.72
CA LYS A 11 15.61 13.60 -3.40
C LYS A 11 14.15 13.22 -3.46
N PHE A 12 13.42 13.56 -4.53
CA PHE A 12 12.03 13.11 -4.68
C PHE A 12 11.97 11.60 -4.82
N PHE A 13 12.83 11.01 -5.65
CA PHE A 13 12.88 9.57 -5.83
C PHE A 13 13.37 8.84 -4.58
N ASP A 14 14.30 9.44 -3.82
CA ASP A 14 14.73 8.91 -2.52
C ASP A 14 13.55 8.86 -1.53
N LEU A 15 12.73 9.91 -1.47
CA LEU A 15 11.54 9.97 -0.63
C LEU A 15 10.47 8.96 -1.07
N PHE A 16 10.19 8.85 -2.36
CA PHE A 16 9.27 7.85 -2.90
C PHE A 16 9.71 6.42 -2.56
N ASN A 17 10.99 6.11 -2.76
CA ASN A 17 11.54 4.80 -2.44
C ASN A 17 11.47 4.52 -0.94
N ALA A 18 11.84 5.49 -0.10
CA ALA A 18 11.75 5.34 1.36
C ALA A 18 10.31 5.12 1.82
N HIS A 19 9.34 5.81 1.20
CA HIS A 19 7.92 5.62 1.47
C HIS A 19 7.45 4.22 1.04
N ALA A 20 7.81 3.77 -0.17
CA ALA A 20 7.49 2.43 -0.67
C ALA A 20 8.00 1.33 0.26
N GLU A 21 9.19 1.49 0.87
CA GLU A 21 9.72 0.55 1.86
C GLU A 21 8.86 0.51 3.14
N GLN A 22 8.25 1.63 3.57
CA GLN A 22 7.34 1.62 4.72
C GLN A 22 6.02 0.89 4.39
N ILE A 23 5.49 1.05 3.17
CA ILE A 23 4.30 0.31 2.72
C ILE A 23 4.59 -1.20 2.73
N VAL A 24 5.74 -1.62 2.18
CA VAL A 24 6.15 -3.05 2.18
C VAL A 24 6.28 -3.58 3.60
N LEU A 25 6.93 -2.83 4.49
CA LEU A 25 7.05 -3.21 5.90
C LEU A 25 5.68 -3.38 6.55
N GLY A 26 4.76 -2.43 6.36
CA GLY A 26 3.40 -2.51 6.87
C GLY A 26 2.65 -3.75 6.35
N ALA A 27 2.71 -4.02 5.05
CA ALA A 27 2.08 -5.19 4.43
C ALA A 27 2.68 -6.53 4.91
N GLN A 28 4.00 -6.61 5.09
CA GLN A 28 4.66 -7.79 5.68
C GLN A 28 4.22 -8.03 7.13
N LYS A 29 4.07 -6.95 7.90
CA LYS A 29 3.55 -7.05 9.28
C LYS A 29 2.08 -7.44 9.31
N LEU A 30 1.29 -7.02 8.32
CA LEU A 30 -0.10 -7.44 8.20
C LEU A 30 -0.23 -8.96 7.94
N VAL A 31 0.58 -9.52 7.03
CA VAL A 31 0.66 -10.99 6.83
C VAL A 31 1.05 -11.69 8.12
N THR A 32 2.06 -11.17 8.82
CA THR A 32 2.48 -11.69 10.13
C THR A 32 1.34 -11.63 11.15
N LEU A 33 0.57 -10.54 11.19
CA LEU A 33 -0.58 -10.36 12.08
C LEU A 33 -1.65 -11.42 11.81
N MET A 34 -1.96 -11.70 10.53
CA MET A 34 -2.93 -12.75 10.16
C MET A 34 -2.50 -14.13 10.68
N ASP A 35 -1.20 -14.44 10.68
CA ASP A 35 -0.70 -15.71 11.20
C ASP A 35 -0.71 -15.80 12.73
N GLN A 36 -0.59 -14.67 13.40
CA GLN A 36 -0.54 -14.60 14.87
C GLN A 36 -1.92 -14.58 15.54
N LEU A 37 -3.00 -14.28 14.79
CA LEU A 37 -4.36 -14.20 15.37
C LEU A 37 -4.75 -15.50 16.07
N GLY A 38 -5.17 -15.38 17.33
CA GLY A 38 -5.45 -16.51 18.23
C GLY A 38 -4.28 -16.99 19.08
N GLY A 39 -3.10 -16.36 18.88
CA GLY A 39 -1.91 -16.60 19.68
C GLY A 39 -1.75 -15.67 20.89
N ASP A 40 -0.50 -15.39 21.26
CA ASP A 40 -0.16 -14.54 22.39
C ASP A 40 -0.50 -13.06 22.14
N ALA A 41 -1.27 -12.46 23.07
CA ALA A 41 -1.75 -11.08 22.94
C ALA A 41 -0.61 -10.05 22.86
N ARG A 42 0.51 -10.25 23.57
CA ARG A 42 1.65 -9.33 23.53
C ARG A 42 2.34 -9.34 22.16
N THR A 43 2.42 -10.51 21.55
CA THR A 43 3.00 -10.67 20.20
C THR A 43 2.13 -9.97 19.15
N ILE A 44 0.80 -10.13 19.26
CA ILE A 44 -0.16 -9.43 18.40
C ILE A 44 -0.03 -7.92 18.56
N GLU A 45 -0.04 -7.42 19.79
CA GLU A 45 0.10 -5.99 20.10
C GLU A 45 1.41 -5.41 19.55
N ALA A 46 2.53 -6.09 19.71
CA ALA A 46 3.83 -5.67 19.16
C ALA A 46 3.81 -5.59 17.62
N THR A 47 3.08 -6.49 16.96
CA THR A 47 2.93 -6.46 15.49
C THR A 47 2.04 -5.29 15.06
N VAL A 48 0.93 -5.03 15.75
CA VAL A 48 0.07 -3.86 15.52
C VAL A 48 0.86 -2.56 15.68
N GLN A 49 1.65 -2.42 16.75
CA GLN A 49 2.52 -1.25 16.96
C GLN A 49 3.59 -1.09 15.87
N SER A 50 4.05 -2.21 15.29
CA SER A 50 5.00 -2.16 14.16
C SER A 50 4.34 -1.63 12.88
N ILE A 51 3.05 -1.96 12.64
CA ILE A 51 2.26 -1.41 11.53
C ILE A 51 2.04 0.10 11.73
N GLU A 52 1.60 0.51 12.92
CA GLU A 52 1.42 1.92 13.28
C GLU A 52 2.73 2.73 13.09
N SER A 53 3.86 2.15 13.49
CA SER A 53 5.17 2.80 13.32
C SER A 53 5.57 2.94 11.84
N ALA A 54 5.17 2.02 10.97
CA ALA A 54 5.43 2.10 9.54
C ALA A 54 4.56 3.19 8.90
N GLU A 55 3.28 3.28 9.28
CA GLU A 55 2.38 4.35 8.83
C GLU A 55 2.87 5.74 9.27
N HIS A 56 3.18 5.96 10.53
CA HIS A 56 3.71 7.25 11.02
C HIS A 56 4.99 7.67 10.29
N ARG A 57 5.84 6.72 9.86
CA ARG A 57 7.03 7.01 9.06
C ARG A 57 6.67 7.38 7.63
N ALA A 58 5.70 6.70 7.03
CA ALA A 58 5.21 7.01 5.69
C ALA A 58 4.57 8.41 5.66
N ASP A 59 3.72 8.75 6.63
CA ASP A 59 3.12 10.08 6.79
C ASP A 59 4.20 11.19 6.89
N SER A 60 5.26 10.96 7.68
CA SER A 60 6.40 11.89 7.75
C SER A 60 7.09 12.07 6.39
N LEU A 61 7.24 11.00 5.60
CA LEU A 61 7.85 11.06 4.26
C LEU A 61 6.93 11.77 3.25
N THR A 62 5.62 11.58 3.36
CA THR A 62 4.60 12.30 2.60
C THR A 62 4.69 13.80 2.89
N HIS A 63 4.73 14.18 4.16
CA HIS A 63 4.89 15.57 4.59
C HIS A 63 6.21 16.19 4.07
N ASP A 64 7.33 15.49 4.20
CA ASP A 64 8.64 15.94 3.71
C ASP A 64 8.65 16.11 2.19
N THR A 65 7.96 15.23 1.44
CA THR A 65 7.81 15.34 -0.01
C THR A 65 7.04 16.60 -0.38
N VAL A 66 5.93 16.89 0.30
CA VAL A 66 5.13 18.12 0.08
C VAL A 66 5.94 19.37 0.44
N ILE A 67 6.70 19.36 1.53
CA ILE A 67 7.59 20.47 1.88
C ILE A 67 8.67 20.69 0.81
N LEU A 68 9.30 19.61 0.33
CA LEU A 68 10.31 19.67 -0.72
C LEU A 68 9.71 20.24 -2.00
N LEU A 69 8.51 19.76 -2.39
CA LEU A 69 7.78 20.23 -3.56
C LEU A 69 7.53 21.74 -3.49
N ASN A 70 7.10 22.26 -2.34
CA ASN A 70 6.84 23.69 -2.14
C ASN A 70 8.11 24.56 -2.19
N LYS A 71 9.28 24.00 -1.89
CA LYS A 71 10.57 24.72 -1.90
C LYS A 71 11.33 24.59 -3.22
N THR A 72 10.92 23.69 -4.10
CA THR A 72 11.62 23.37 -5.35
C THR A 72 10.93 24.05 -6.52
N PHE A 73 11.68 24.83 -7.30
CA PHE A 73 11.14 25.56 -8.46
C PHE A 73 11.09 24.67 -9.71
N ILE A 74 12.13 23.85 -9.94
CA ILE A 74 12.20 22.89 -11.04
C ILE A 74 12.11 21.49 -10.43
N THR A 75 11.12 20.70 -10.85
CA THR A 75 10.85 19.34 -10.36
C THR A 75 11.11 18.31 -11.46
N PRO A 76 11.50 17.05 -11.11
CA PRO A 76 11.79 16.02 -12.10
C PRO A 76 10.56 15.48 -12.83
N LEU A 77 9.39 15.62 -12.23
CA LEU A 77 8.08 15.24 -12.76
C LEU A 77 7.13 16.44 -12.60
N ASP A 78 5.95 16.38 -13.21
CA ASP A 78 4.94 17.42 -12.97
C ASP A 78 4.58 17.49 -11.47
N ARG A 79 4.33 18.70 -10.99
CA ARG A 79 4.08 18.95 -9.56
C ARG A 79 2.81 18.25 -9.07
N ASN A 80 1.79 18.17 -9.92
CA ASN A 80 0.55 17.50 -9.57
C ASN A 80 0.76 15.99 -9.54
N GLU A 81 1.58 15.44 -10.44
CA GLU A 81 1.95 14.01 -10.44
C GLU A 81 2.72 13.62 -9.19
N ILE A 82 3.70 14.43 -8.76
CA ILE A 82 4.44 14.23 -7.51
C ILE A 82 3.47 14.19 -6.32
N HIS A 83 2.56 15.16 -6.24
CA HIS A 83 1.58 15.26 -5.16
C HIS A 83 0.60 14.09 -5.19
N GLN A 84 0.08 13.72 -6.36
CA GLN A 84 -0.84 12.62 -6.53
C GLN A 84 -0.18 11.28 -6.19
N LEU A 85 1.06 11.06 -6.65
CA LEU A 85 1.79 9.83 -6.40
C LEU A 85 2.00 9.60 -4.91
N ILE A 86 2.55 10.60 -4.20
CA ILE A 86 2.86 10.42 -2.77
C ILE A 86 1.60 10.20 -1.94
N ASN A 87 0.50 10.92 -2.24
CA ASN A 87 -0.77 10.71 -1.52
C ASN A 87 -1.40 9.34 -1.84
N SER A 88 -1.37 8.89 -3.10
CA SER A 88 -1.86 7.56 -3.45
C SER A 88 -1.04 6.44 -2.80
N MET A 89 0.26 6.66 -2.60
CA MET A 89 1.11 5.73 -1.88
C MET A 89 0.77 5.69 -0.38
N ASP A 90 0.50 6.85 0.21
CA ASP A 90 0.11 7.01 1.61
C ASP A 90 -1.22 6.29 1.90
N ASP A 91 -2.20 6.43 1.01
CA ASP A 91 -3.49 5.72 1.10
C ASP A 91 -3.34 4.20 1.29
N ILE A 92 -2.26 3.57 0.79
CA ILE A 92 -2.03 2.12 0.95
C ILE A 92 -1.71 1.79 2.40
N VAL A 93 -0.76 2.50 3.01
CA VAL A 93 -0.32 2.21 4.38
C VAL A 93 -1.40 2.58 5.39
N ASP A 94 -2.20 3.60 5.11
CA ASP A 94 -3.38 3.98 5.90
C ASP A 94 -4.40 2.84 5.98
N VAL A 95 -4.68 2.18 4.86
CA VAL A 95 -5.58 1.02 4.84
C VAL A 95 -4.97 -0.14 5.63
N VAL A 96 -3.68 -0.42 5.49
CA VAL A 96 -2.98 -1.46 6.26
C VAL A 96 -3.09 -1.19 7.77
N HIS A 97 -2.89 0.05 8.20
CA HIS A 97 -3.04 0.47 9.59
C HIS A 97 -4.50 0.35 10.07
N SER A 98 -5.46 0.79 9.24
CA SER A 98 -6.90 0.67 9.52
C SER A 98 -7.33 -0.78 9.75
N ILE A 99 -6.76 -1.75 9.02
CA ILE A 99 -7.01 -3.18 9.23
C ILE A 99 -6.53 -3.62 10.62
N ALA A 100 -5.31 -3.26 10.99
CA ALA A 100 -4.74 -3.61 12.29
C ALA A 100 -5.57 -3.03 13.45
N GLN A 101 -6.02 -1.78 13.32
CA GLN A 101 -6.93 -1.14 14.28
C GLN A 101 -8.29 -1.84 14.34
N THR A 102 -8.87 -2.20 13.18
CA THR A 102 -10.18 -2.86 13.10
C THR A 102 -10.12 -4.26 13.73
N ILE A 103 -9.04 -5.02 13.50
CA ILE A 103 -8.80 -6.32 14.14
C ILE A 103 -8.81 -6.18 15.66
N THR A 104 -8.10 -5.16 16.18
CA THR A 104 -8.04 -4.90 17.63
C THR A 104 -9.39 -4.44 18.18
N MET A 105 -10.03 -3.47 17.52
CA MET A 105 -11.28 -2.87 17.95
C MET A 105 -12.45 -3.88 17.95
N TYR A 106 -12.48 -4.77 16.98
CA TYR A 106 -13.52 -5.80 16.85
C TYR A 106 -13.19 -7.07 17.61
N ASP A 107 -12.04 -7.17 18.28
CA ASP A 107 -11.56 -8.39 18.93
C ASP A 107 -11.62 -9.61 17.98
N VAL A 108 -10.99 -9.45 16.80
CA VAL A 108 -10.89 -10.55 15.82
C VAL A 108 -9.80 -11.51 16.27
N ARG A 109 -10.20 -12.73 16.65
CA ARG A 109 -9.29 -13.71 17.28
C ARG A 109 -8.76 -14.77 16.33
N ARG A 110 -9.28 -14.84 15.10
CA ARG A 110 -8.86 -15.84 14.11
C ARG A 110 -8.87 -15.25 12.73
N ALA A 111 -7.79 -15.47 11.99
CA ALA A 111 -7.79 -15.22 10.56
C ALA A 111 -8.38 -16.43 9.84
N THR A 112 -9.28 -16.17 8.90
CA THR A 112 -9.76 -17.18 7.98
C THR A 112 -8.69 -17.46 6.90
N PRO A 113 -8.76 -18.62 6.20
CA PRO A 113 -7.88 -18.85 5.05
C PRO A 113 -7.95 -17.74 4.00
N ASP A 114 -9.14 -17.17 3.76
CA ASP A 114 -9.35 -16.10 2.81
C ASP A 114 -8.69 -14.78 3.26
N MET A 115 -8.71 -14.45 4.56
CA MET A 115 -7.98 -13.28 5.10
C MET A 115 -6.48 -13.42 4.87
N LYS A 116 -5.92 -14.61 5.12
CA LYS A 116 -4.50 -14.89 4.88
C LYS A 116 -4.17 -14.75 3.40
N GLN A 117 -4.96 -15.36 2.53
CA GLN A 117 -4.76 -15.27 1.08
C GLN A 117 -4.84 -13.83 0.59
N LEU A 118 -5.81 -13.04 1.04
CA LEU A 118 -5.93 -11.63 0.70
C LEU A 118 -4.71 -10.82 1.16
N SER A 119 -4.21 -11.05 2.38
CA SER A 119 -3.02 -10.35 2.87
C SER A 119 -1.75 -10.70 2.07
N GLU A 120 -1.61 -11.94 1.59
CA GLU A 120 -0.51 -12.36 0.71
C GLU A 120 -0.59 -11.73 -0.69
N ILE A 121 -1.81 -11.65 -1.26
CA ILE A 121 -2.06 -10.94 -2.54
C ILE A 121 -1.74 -9.46 -2.37
N SER A 122 -2.18 -8.83 -1.28
CA SER A 122 -1.89 -7.42 -0.97
C SER A 122 -0.39 -7.17 -0.86
N LEU A 123 0.36 -8.02 -0.15
CA LEU A 123 1.82 -7.92 -0.08
C LEU A 123 2.46 -8.02 -1.47
N SER A 124 1.97 -8.95 -2.31
CA SER A 124 2.46 -9.11 -3.69
C SER A 124 2.21 -7.86 -4.54
N ALA A 125 1.03 -7.21 -4.39
CA ALA A 125 0.70 -5.97 -5.09
C ALA A 125 1.57 -4.79 -4.62
N VAL A 126 1.79 -4.67 -3.31
CA VAL A 126 2.67 -3.67 -2.70
C VAL A 126 4.12 -3.82 -3.19
N ASP A 127 4.64 -5.04 -3.30
CA ASP A 127 5.98 -5.28 -3.87
C ASP A 127 6.06 -4.82 -5.34
N ARG A 128 4.98 -4.93 -6.12
CA ARG A 128 4.92 -4.39 -7.48
C ARG A 128 4.89 -2.87 -7.48
N VAL A 129 4.14 -2.23 -6.56
CA VAL A 129 4.18 -0.77 -6.38
C VAL A 129 5.61 -0.29 -6.11
N ARG A 130 6.30 -0.91 -5.15
CA ARG A 130 7.70 -0.59 -4.87
C ARG A 130 8.59 -0.73 -6.10
N ALA A 131 8.43 -1.81 -6.87
CA ALA A 131 9.22 -2.04 -8.08
C ALA A 131 8.96 -0.97 -9.15
N ALA A 132 7.70 -0.57 -9.38
CA ALA A 132 7.35 0.45 -10.35
C ALA A 132 7.89 1.84 -9.94
N VAL A 133 7.70 2.22 -8.67
CA VAL A 133 8.20 3.48 -8.09
C VAL A 133 9.72 3.58 -8.18
N GLY A 134 10.43 2.48 -7.91
CA GLY A 134 11.89 2.42 -7.98
C GLY A 134 12.47 2.72 -9.37
N LEU A 135 11.68 2.53 -10.44
CA LEU A 135 12.09 2.79 -11.82
C LEU A 135 11.76 4.20 -12.32
N LEU A 136 11.00 5.00 -11.55
CA LEU A 136 10.55 6.34 -11.95
C LEU A 136 11.68 7.38 -12.10
N HIS A 137 12.88 7.08 -11.61
CA HIS A 137 14.03 7.99 -11.77
C HIS A 137 14.49 8.13 -13.23
N GLU A 138 14.16 7.17 -14.11
CA GLU A 138 14.39 7.18 -15.56
C GLU A 138 13.16 6.61 -16.30
N PRO A 139 11.98 7.29 -16.25
CA PRO A 139 10.72 6.70 -16.69
C PRO A 139 10.71 6.32 -18.17
N GLY A 140 11.32 7.15 -19.05
CA GLY A 140 11.42 6.84 -20.48
C GLY A 140 12.27 5.60 -20.77
N LYS A 141 13.35 5.38 -20.02
CA LYS A 141 14.22 4.21 -20.19
C LYS A 141 13.56 2.91 -19.73
N HIS A 142 12.77 2.98 -18.66
CA HIS A 142 12.13 1.83 -18.01
C HIS A 142 10.62 1.70 -18.32
N ALA A 143 10.12 2.46 -19.31
CA ALA A 143 8.69 2.51 -19.63
C ALA A 143 8.04 1.15 -19.78
N GLN A 144 8.65 0.22 -20.52
CA GLN A 144 8.09 -1.12 -20.74
C GLN A 144 8.02 -1.95 -19.45
N ASP A 145 9.06 -1.89 -18.62
CA ASP A 145 9.11 -2.62 -17.35
C ASP A 145 8.10 -2.07 -16.36
N ILE A 146 7.95 -0.74 -16.28
CA ILE A 146 6.96 -0.07 -15.44
C ILE A 146 5.55 -0.45 -15.88
N LEU A 147 5.21 -0.31 -17.18
CA LEU A 147 3.88 -0.67 -17.70
C LEU A 147 3.55 -2.14 -17.52
N LYS A 148 4.54 -3.03 -17.63
CA LYS A 148 4.36 -4.44 -17.31
C LYS A 148 4.03 -4.64 -15.83
N THR A 149 4.74 -3.95 -14.95
CA THR A 149 4.52 -4.03 -13.51
C THR A 149 3.13 -3.50 -13.13
N CYS A 150 2.65 -2.42 -13.77
CA CYS A 150 1.28 -1.91 -13.59
C CYS A 150 0.22 -2.95 -13.99
N LYS A 151 0.43 -3.66 -15.11
CA LYS A 151 -0.46 -4.78 -15.51
C LYS A 151 -0.42 -5.96 -14.54
N ASP A 152 0.70 -6.21 -13.87
CA ASP A 152 0.76 -7.24 -12.84
C ASP A 152 -0.03 -6.83 -11.58
N ILE A 153 -0.07 -5.52 -11.24
CA ILE A 153 -0.91 -4.98 -10.16
C ILE A 153 -2.40 -5.16 -10.50
N ASP A 154 -2.83 -4.80 -11.72
CA ASP A 154 -4.20 -4.99 -12.21
C ASP A 154 -4.69 -6.45 -12.07
N LYS A 155 -3.83 -7.42 -12.38
CA LYS A 155 -4.16 -8.84 -12.18
C LYS A 155 -4.32 -9.21 -10.71
N LEU A 156 -3.44 -8.69 -9.85
CA LEU A 156 -3.49 -8.96 -8.41
C LEU A 156 -4.75 -8.35 -7.77
N GLU A 157 -5.17 -7.16 -8.21
CA GLU A 157 -6.46 -6.55 -7.83
C GLU A 157 -7.62 -7.47 -8.22
N GLY A 158 -7.70 -7.92 -9.49
CA GLY A 158 -8.75 -8.84 -9.93
C GLY A 158 -8.72 -10.21 -9.23
N ASP A 159 -7.55 -10.68 -8.77
CA ASP A 159 -7.43 -11.88 -7.95
C ASP A 159 -7.97 -11.63 -6.53
N ALA A 160 -7.66 -10.48 -5.91
CA ALA A 160 -8.15 -10.09 -4.59
C ALA A 160 -9.68 -9.92 -4.59
N ASP A 161 -10.25 -9.22 -5.57
CA ASP A 161 -11.69 -9.03 -5.74
C ASP A 161 -12.43 -10.38 -5.81
N ARG A 162 -11.90 -11.35 -6.59
CA ARG A 162 -12.49 -12.69 -6.66
C ARG A 162 -12.44 -13.43 -5.34
N VAL A 163 -11.34 -13.36 -4.62
CA VAL A 163 -11.20 -13.99 -3.30
C VAL A 163 -12.16 -13.36 -2.31
N MET A 164 -12.21 -12.03 -2.23
CA MET A 164 -13.09 -11.26 -1.35
C MET A 164 -14.56 -11.59 -1.61
N ARG A 165 -15.03 -11.53 -2.86
CA ARG A 165 -16.42 -11.85 -3.22
C ARG A 165 -16.77 -13.30 -2.87
N GLY A 166 -15.87 -14.24 -3.13
CA GLY A 166 -16.03 -15.64 -2.74
C GLY A 166 -16.13 -15.83 -1.23
N ALA A 167 -15.27 -15.16 -0.47
CA ALA A 167 -15.26 -15.19 0.99
C ALA A 167 -16.55 -14.62 1.57
N ILE A 168 -16.99 -13.43 1.11
CA ILE A 168 -18.25 -12.80 1.55
C ILE A 168 -19.44 -13.71 1.22
N SER A 169 -19.48 -14.32 0.03
CA SER A 169 -20.56 -15.22 -0.36
C SER A 169 -20.65 -16.46 0.55
N ARG A 170 -19.50 -17.05 0.95
CA ARG A 170 -19.47 -18.14 1.94
C ARG A 170 -19.91 -17.66 3.31
N LEU A 171 -19.37 -16.52 3.74
CA LEU A 171 -19.68 -15.92 5.04
C LEU A 171 -21.20 -15.73 5.25
N PHE A 172 -21.91 -15.20 4.25
CA PHE A 172 -23.35 -14.99 4.34
C PHE A 172 -24.19 -16.28 4.30
N ARG A 173 -23.65 -17.38 3.79
CA ARG A 173 -24.34 -18.67 3.77
C ARG A 173 -24.12 -19.49 5.02
N ASP A 174 -22.90 -19.44 5.56
CA ASP A 174 -22.42 -20.45 6.49
C ASP A 174 -22.28 -19.91 7.92
N GLU A 175 -22.06 -18.57 8.10
CA GLU A 175 -21.89 -17.97 9.41
C GLU A 175 -23.24 -17.64 10.04
N GLN A 176 -23.45 -18.14 11.26
CA GLN A 176 -24.69 -17.94 12.02
C GLN A 176 -24.56 -16.84 13.06
N ASP A 177 -23.35 -16.52 13.51
CA ASP A 177 -23.11 -15.41 14.42
C ASP A 177 -23.01 -14.09 13.63
N VAL A 178 -24.03 -13.26 13.77
CA VAL A 178 -24.10 -11.95 13.08
C VAL A 178 -22.91 -11.05 13.46
N ARG A 179 -22.34 -11.17 14.65
CA ARG A 179 -21.18 -10.38 15.05
C ARG A 179 -19.94 -10.82 14.28
N GLU A 180 -19.69 -12.12 14.18
CA GLU A 180 -18.57 -12.67 13.40
C GLU A 180 -18.76 -12.37 11.91
N LEU A 181 -19.98 -12.42 11.38
CA LEU A 181 -20.30 -12.01 10.03
C LEU A 181 -19.90 -10.55 9.76
N ILE A 182 -20.28 -9.62 10.65
CA ILE A 182 -19.95 -8.19 10.51
C ILE A 182 -18.44 -7.97 10.58
N LYS A 183 -17.74 -8.59 11.55
CA LYS A 183 -16.30 -8.48 11.72
C LYS A 183 -15.55 -8.97 10.49
N HIS A 184 -15.83 -10.18 10.04
CA HIS A 184 -15.14 -10.79 8.92
C HIS A 184 -15.41 -10.06 7.61
N LYS A 185 -16.67 -9.63 7.36
CA LYS A 185 -17.01 -8.84 6.20
C LYS A 185 -16.17 -7.56 6.12
N ALA A 186 -16.10 -6.82 7.24
CA ALA A 186 -15.32 -5.57 7.29
C ALA A 186 -13.82 -5.82 6.99
N ILE A 187 -13.24 -6.90 7.53
CA ILE A 187 -11.83 -7.23 7.27
C ILE A 187 -11.61 -7.66 5.82
N TYR A 188 -12.51 -8.44 5.20
CA TYR A 188 -12.37 -8.82 3.79
C TYR A 188 -12.40 -7.59 2.86
N GLU A 189 -13.33 -6.65 3.10
CA GLU A 189 -13.45 -5.42 2.31
C GLU A 189 -12.21 -4.53 2.47
N LEU A 190 -11.69 -4.37 3.69
CA LEU A 190 -10.48 -3.61 3.93
C LEU A 190 -9.23 -4.27 3.30
N LEU A 191 -9.11 -5.59 3.34
CA LEU A 191 -7.97 -6.30 2.74
C LEU A 191 -7.94 -6.13 1.22
N GLU A 192 -9.09 -6.17 0.56
CA GLU A 192 -9.21 -5.93 -0.88
C GLU A 192 -8.91 -4.47 -1.22
N THR A 193 -9.35 -3.52 -0.41
CA THR A 193 -9.04 -2.09 -0.60
C THR A 193 -7.53 -1.80 -0.72
N ILE A 194 -6.64 -2.62 -0.14
CA ILE A 194 -5.19 -2.45 -0.32
C ILE A 194 -4.82 -2.59 -1.80
N THR A 195 -5.34 -3.59 -2.49
CA THR A 195 -5.06 -3.82 -3.92
C THR A 195 -5.67 -2.75 -4.80
N ASP A 196 -6.86 -2.23 -4.46
CA ASP A 196 -7.46 -1.06 -5.09
C ASP A 196 -6.57 0.19 -4.99
N ARG A 197 -5.98 0.42 -3.81
CA ARG A 197 -5.03 1.53 -3.63
C ARG A 197 -3.74 1.31 -4.42
N CYS A 198 -3.24 0.08 -4.47
CA CYS A 198 -2.10 -0.26 -5.34
C CYS A 198 -2.42 0.02 -6.82
N MET A 199 -3.64 -0.27 -7.28
CA MET A 199 -4.09 0.04 -8.65
C MET A 199 -4.17 1.55 -8.87
N SER A 200 -4.57 2.34 -7.87
CA SER A 200 -4.57 3.82 -7.94
C SER A 200 -3.15 4.36 -8.15
N VAL A 201 -2.16 3.81 -7.44
CA VAL A 201 -0.73 4.15 -7.65
C VAL A 201 -0.28 3.73 -9.04
N ALA A 202 -0.63 2.52 -9.51
CA ALA A 202 -0.28 2.03 -10.84
C ALA A 202 -0.80 2.96 -11.94
N ASN A 203 -2.04 3.44 -11.84
CA ASN A 203 -2.63 4.39 -12.78
C ASN A 203 -1.87 5.73 -12.81
N THR A 204 -1.46 6.25 -11.64
CA THR A 204 -0.65 7.46 -11.55
C THR A 204 0.72 7.27 -12.20
N VAL A 205 1.38 6.15 -11.91
CA VAL A 205 2.69 5.79 -12.47
C VAL A 205 2.61 5.59 -13.99
N GLU A 206 1.54 4.97 -14.50
CA GLU A 206 1.31 4.81 -15.94
C GLU A 206 1.15 6.19 -16.63
N GLY A 207 0.40 7.12 -16.01
CA GLY A 207 0.28 8.50 -16.48
C GLY A 207 1.65 9.18 -16.62
N ILE A 208 2.46 9.12 -15.55
CA ILE A 208 3.82 9.67 -15.53
C ILE A 208 4.68 9.11 -16.69
N VAL A 209 4.63 7.80 -16.90
CA VAL A 209 5.40 7.15 -17.97
C VAL A 209 4.94 7.62 -19.35
N LEU A 210 3.63 7.73 -19.60
CA LEU A 210 3.09 8.14 -20.88
C LEU A 210 3.41 9.61 -21.22
N GLU A 211 3.55 10.47 -20.22
CA GLU A 211 3.92 11.88 -20.41
C GLU A 211 5.42 12.07 -20.61
N ASN A 212 6.26 11.11 -20.16
CA ASN A 212 7.73 11.21 -20.20
C ASN A 212 8.39 10.18 -21.15
N ALA A 213 7.62 9.46 -21.98
CA ALA A 213 8.13 8.45 -22.92
C ALA A 213 8.47 8.99 -24.32
#